data_f27735a4ea1639cec9c05cc8459eedf6
#
_entry.id   f27735a4ea1639cec9c05cc8459eedf6
#
_cell.length_a   1.000
_cell.length_b   1.000
_cell.length_c   1.000
_cell.angle_alpha   90.00
_cell.angle_beta   90.00
_cell.angle_gamma   90.00
#
_symmetry.space_group_name_H-M   'P 1'
#
loop_
_entity.id
_entity.type
_entity.pdbx_description
1 polymer ?
#
loop_
_entity_poly.entity_id
_entity_poly.type
_entity_poly.pdbx_seq_one_letter_code
_entity_poly.pdbx_strand_id
1 'polypeptide(L)'
;MYSRMQSVPFLLGLTGNIACGKSTVGQVLAEQYGAEYLDADRLVHALYAAGTPETRAIAERFGEDLLHADGTIDRRRLGDLVMSNDEALRELERILDPGVRRAIAERLAETTAAVVVLDAIRLIESGLAAQCDAVWVVVCDRSLQVDRLRSARNLSSEQAALRIAAQRPVEDKLRHATAVITNNTTLDDLKTQIAAAWQATASPFGRGRA
;
A
#
# COMPACT_ATOMS: atom_id res chain seq x y z
N MET A 1 -22.13 5.92 32.24
CA MET A 1 -20.91 6.10 31.42
C MET A 1 -21.08 5.17 30.21
N TYR A 2 -21.68 5.66 29.12
CA TYR A 2 -21.92 4.87 27.91
C TYR A 2 -20.60 4.64 27.19
N SER A 3 -20.08 3.42 27.22
CA SER A 3 -18.99 2.97 26.36
C SER A 3 -19.45 3.18 24.91
N ARG A 4 -18.85 4.12 24.19
CA ARG A 4 -19.02 4.22 22.74
C ARG A 4 -18.55 2.87 22.17
N MET A 5 -19.48 2.07 21.66
CA MET A 5 -19.12 0.99 20.76
C MET A 5 -18.42 1.66 19.57
N GLN A 6 -17.10 1.54 19.52
CA GLN A 6 -16.33 2.01 18.37
C GLN A 6 -16.78 1.13 17.19
N SER A 7 -17.46 1.71 16.23
CA SER A 7 -17.77 1.03 14.99
C SER A 7 -16.43 0.71 14.28
N VAL A 8 -16.27 -0.52 13.82
CA VAL A 8 -15.11 -0.91 13.02
C VAL A 8 -15.04 0.02 11.80
N PRO A 9 -13.93 0.70 11.56
CA PRO A 9 -13.80 1.60 10.43
C PRO A 9 -13.94 0.82 9.11
N PHE A 10 -14.46 1.48 8.09
CA PHE A 10 -14.45 0.92 6.75
C PHE A 10 -13.02 0.92 6.20
N LEU A 11 -12.54 -0.22 5.76
CA LEU A 11 -11.20 -0.39 5.21
C LEU A 11 -11.25 -0.32 3.68
N LEU A 12 -10.79 0.77 3.11
CA LEU A 12 -10.64 0.96 1.69
C LEU A 12 -9.22 0.58 1.25
N GLY A 13 -9.09 -0.50 0.52
CA GLY A 13 -7.82 -0.87 -0.11
C GLY A 13 -7.55 -0.01 -1.34
N LEU A 14 -6.38 0.61 -1.39
CA LEU A 14 -5.90 1.42 -2.51
C LEU A 14 -4.68 0.74 -3.13
N THR A 15 -4.77 0.35 -4.39
CA THR A 15 -3.67 -0.31 -5.09
C THR A 15 -3.49 0.24 -6.51
N GLY A 16 -2.50 -0.25 -7.20
CA GLY A 16 -2.13 0.15 -8.55
C GLY A 16 -0.62 0.05 -8.75
N ASN A 17 -0.17 0.05 -9.99
CA ASN A 17 1.24 -0.12 -10.31
C ASN A 17 2.08 1.12 -9.92
N ILE A 18 3.40 0.97 -10.01
CA ILE A 18 4.35 2.02 -9.66
C ILE A 18 4.05 3.31 -10.43
N ALA A 19 4.20 4.47 -9.78
CA ALA A 19 4.05 5.80 -10.36
C ALA A 19 2.67 6.13 -10.98
N CYS A 20 1.61 5.34 -10.71
CA CYS A 20 0.26 5.68 -11.19
C CYS A 20 -0.45 6.72 -10.32
N GLY A 21 0.13 7.14 -9.18
CA GLY A 21 -0.39 8.25 -8.36
C GLY A 21 -1.30 7.85 -7.21
N LYS A 22 -1.15 6.64 -6.66
CA LYS A 22 -1.88 6.16 -5.47
C LYS A 22 -1.80 7.13 -4.29
N SER A 23 -0.59 7.61 -3.98
CA SER A 23 -0.38 8.55 -2.86
C SER A 23 -1.16 9.86 -3.04
N THR A 24 -1.28 10.36 -4.28
CA THR A 24 -2.11 11.54 -4.57
C THR A 24 -3.59 11.25 -4.30
N VAL A 25 -4.10 10.09 -4.72
CA VAL A 25 -5.48 9.67 -4.42
C VAL A 25 -5.68 9.53 -2.91
N GLY A 26 -4.75 8.87 -2.21
CA GLY A 26 -4.81 8.72 -0.75
C GLY A 26 -4.80 10.05 0.00
N GLN A 27 -3.97 11.01 -0.45
CA GLN A 27 -3.95 12.37 0.12
C GLN A 27 -5.28 13.12 -0.10
N VAL A 28 -5.85 13.05 -1.31
CA VAL A 28 -7.16 13.65 -1.58
C VAL A 28 -8.24 13.04 -0.68
N LEU A 29 -8.23 11.71 -0.48
CA LEU A 29 -9.17 11.05 0.41
C LEU A 29 -8.99 11.50 1.87
N ALA A 30 -7.77 11.67 2.32
CA ALA A 30 -7.49 12.16 3.67
C ALA A 30 -7.93 13.62 3.86
N GLU A 31 -7.57 14.50 2.93
CA GLU A 31 -7.81 15.94 3.03
C GLU A 31 -9.27 16.34 2.82
N GLN A 32 -9.96 15.71 1.86
CA GLN A 32 -11.31 16.13 1.46
C GLN A 32 -12.42 15.29 2.09
N TYR A 33 -12.12 14.05 2.48
CA TYR A 33 -13.13 13.11 3.01
C TYR A 33 -12.84 12.65 4.44
N GLY A 34 -11.77 13.15 5.06
CA GLY A 34 -11.42 12.82 6.45
C GLY A 34 -11.04 11.35 6.66
N ALA A 35 -10.63 10.65 5.59
CA ALA A 35 -10.14 9.30 5.71
C ALA A 35 -8.73 9.29 6.34
N GLU A 36 -8.45 8.27 7.14
CA GLU A 36 -7.09 8.04 7.61
C GLU A 36 -6.28 7.31 6.52
N TYR A 37 -5.14 7.85 6.14
CA TYR A 37 -4.27 7.27 5.13
C TYR A 37 -3.16 6.43 5.77
N LEU A 38 -3.17 5.14 5.48
CA LEU A 38 -2.23 4.14 5.99
C LEU A 38 -1.41 3.57 4.83
N ASP A 39 -0.12 3.90 4.80
CA ASP A 39 0.84 3.42 3.81
C ASP A 39 1.48 2.10 4.30
N ALA A 40 1.16 0.99 3.63
CA ALA A 40 1.70 -0.32 3.99
C ALA A 40 3.22 -0.41 3.85
N ASP A 41 3.84 0.33 2.92
CA ASP A 41 5.30 0.36 2.78
C ASP A 41 5.94 0.98 4.02
N ARG A 42 5.29 1.99 4.64
CA ARG A 42 5.75 2.57 5.90
C ARG A 42 5.62 1.59 7.07
N LEU A 43 4.56 0.78 7.10
CA LEU A 43 4.42 -0.27 8.11
C LEU A 43 5.57 -1.28 7.99
N VAL A 44 5.85 -1.76 6.78
CA VAL A 44 6.99 -2.65 6.52
C VAL A 44 8.31 -2.01 6.99
N HIS A 45 8.52 -0.70 6.73
CA HIS A 45 9.72 -0.02 7.18
C HIS A 45 9.85 0.02 8.71
N ALA A 46 8.74 0.14 9.44
CA ALA A 46 8.76 0.10 10.91
C ALA A 46 9.17 -1.28 11.45
N LEU A 47 8.85 -2.36 10.72
CA LEU A 47 9.23 -3.72 11.09
C LEU A 47 10.74 -4.00 10.95
N TYR A 48 11.48 -3.15 10.22
CA TYR A 48 12.94 -3.23 10.10
C TYR A 48 13.70 -2.53 11.23
N ALA A 49 12.99 -2.00 12.22
CA ALA A 49 13.60 -1.36 13.37
C ALA A 49 14.35 -2.39 14.26
N ALA A 50 15.37 -1.92 14.97
CA ALA A 50 16.14 -2.75 15.88
C ALA A 50 15.24 -3.43 16.92
N GLY A 51 15.48 -4.72 17.14
CA GLY A 51 14.82 -5.50 18.19
C GLY A 51 13.39 -5.96 17.86
N THR A 52 12.84 -5.67 16.69
CA THR A 52 11.55 -6.24 16.28
C THR A 52 11.68 -7.76 16.06
N PRO A 53 10.60 -8.52 16.23
CA PRO A 53 10.61 -9.95 15.88
C PRO A 53 10.98 -10.20 14.41
N GLU A 54 10.50 -9.33 13.51
CA GLU A 54 10.75 -9.40 12.09
C GLU A 54 12.22 -9.17 11.75
N THR A 55 12.87 -8.17 12.35
CA THR A 55 14.31 -7.90 12.18
C THR A 55 15.16 -9.11 12.63
N ARG A 56 14.80 -9.72 13.76
CA ARG A 56 15.49 -10.94 14.22
C ARG A 56 15.31 -12.11 13.26
N ALA A 57 14.09 -12.38 12.84
CA ALA A 57 13.79 -13.47 11.90
C ALA A 57 14.47 -13.25 10.54
N ILE A 58 14.59 -12.00 10.06
CA ILE A 58 15.31 -11.66 8.83
C ILE A 58 16.81 -11.96 9.00
N ALA A 59 17.42 -11.53 10.12
CA ALA A 59 18.84 -11.77 10.38
C ALA A 59 19.14 -13.28 10.52
N GLU A 60 18.30 -14.02 11.23
CA GLU A 60 18.42 -15.48 11.34
C GLU A 60 18.32 -16.19 9.98
N ARG A 61 17.42 -15.72 9.10
CA ARG A 61 17.18 -16.37 7.80
C ARG A 61 18.17 -15.98 6.71
N PHE A 62 18.54 -14.70 6.64
CA PHE A 62 19.29 -14.12 5.53
C PHE A 62 20.72 -13.71 5.90
N GLY A 63 21.05 -13.71 7.18
CA GLY A 63 22.38 -13.39 7.70
C GLY A 63 22.41 -12.10 8.55
N GLU A 64 23.22 -12.14 9.62
CA GLU A 64 23.42 -11.00 10.53
C GLU A 64 24.15 -9.82 9.85
N ASP A 65 24.83 -10.08 8.75
CA ASP A 65 25.49 -9.05 7.94
C ASP A 65 24.51 -8.09 7.24
N LEU A 66 23.21 -8.37 7.30
CA LEU A 66 22.14 -7.46 6.91
C LEU A 66 21.78 -6.45 8.00
N LEU A 67 22.39 -6.53 9.19
CA LEU A 67 22.16 -5.55 10.25
C LEU A 67 23.17 -4.42 10.18
N HIS A 68 22.69 -3.20 10.37
CA HIS A 68 23.54 -2.06 10.71
C HIS A 68 24.03 -2.17 12.15
N ALA A 69 25.05 -1.36 12.53
CA ALA A 69 25.61 -1.33 13.89
C ALA A 69 24.55 -0.95 14.97
N ASP A 70 23.49 -0.26 14.60
CA ASP A 70 22.36 0.08 15.46
C ASP A 70 21.29 -1.02 15.57
N GLY A 71 21.50 -2.15 14.90
CA GLY A 71 20.58 -3.29 14.88
C GLY A 71 19.39 -3.16 13.94
N THR A 72 19.32 -2.12 13.12
CA THR A 72 18.29 -1.99 12.06
C THR A 72 18.69 -2.75 10.81
N ILE A 73 17.72 -3.11 9.96
CA ILE A 73 17.98 -3.81 8.68
C ILE A 73 18.59 -2.84 7.64
N ASP A 74 19.70 -3.26 7.01
CA ASP A 74 20.19 -2.66 5.75
C ASP A 74 19.24 -3.02 4.61
N ARG A 75 18.26 -2.14 4.39
CA ARG A 75 17.20 -2.32 3.40
C ARG A 75 17.74 -2.43 1.97
N ARG A 76 18.89 -1.81 1.68
CA ARG A 76 19.50 -1.87 0.35
C ARG A 76 20.05 -3.25 0.10
N ARG A 77 20.86 -3.78 1.03
CA ARG A 77 21.43 -5.12 0.92
C ARG A 77 20.37 -6.20 0.91
N LEU A 78 19.36 -6.09 1.79
CA LEU A 78 18.22 -7.00 1.78
C LEU A 78 17.47 -6.95 0.45
N GLY A 79 17.20 -5.75 -0.08
CA GLY A 79 16.56 -5.57 -1.38
C GLY A 79 17.36 -6.21 -2.51
N ASP A 80 18.66 -5.98 -2.58
CA ASP A 80 19.55 -6.56 -3.60
C ASP A 80 19.53 -8.09 -3.54
N LEU A 81 19.46 -8.67 -2.33
CA LEU A 81 19.40 -10.13 -2.12
C LEU A 81 18.07 -10.73 -2.63
N VAL A 82 16.94 -10.11 -2.25
CA VAL A 82 15.61 -10.72 -2.54
C VAL A 82 15.11 -10.39 -3.94
N MET A 83 15.53 -9.28 -4.55
CA MET A 83 15.09 -8.91 -5.90
C MET A 83 15.65 -9.80 -7.00
N SER A 84 16.74 -10.51 -6.73
CA SER A 84 17.36 -11.46 -7.65
C SER A 84 16.95 -12.93 -7.39
N ASN A 85 16.11 -13.19 -6.38
CA ASN A 85 15.73 -14.52 -5.94
C ASN A 85 14.27 -14.57 -5.47
N ASP A 86 13.40 -15.13 -6.30
CA ASP A 86 11.96 -15.25 -6.01
C ASP A 86 11.64 -16.07 -4.75
N GLU A 87 12.48 -17.04 -4.40
CA GLU A 87 12.29 -17.82 -3.18
C GLU A 87 12.62 -16.98 -1.95
N ALA A 88 13.74 -16.26 -1.97
CA ALA A 88 14.12 -15.34 -0.91
C ALA A 88 13.06 -14.23 -0.72
N LEU A 89 12.51 -13.70 -1.82
CA LEU A 89 11.43 -12.72 -1.75
C LEU A 89 10.19 -13.31 -1.06
N ARG A 90 9.77 -14.52 -1.43
CA ARG A 90 8.62 -15.19 -0.78
C ARG A 90 8.85 -15.48 0.69
N GLU A 91 10.07 -15.79 1.09
CA GLU A 91 10.42 -16.00 2.50
C GLU A 91 10.40 -14.70 3.28
N LEU A 92 10.97 -13.63 2.73
CA LEU A 92 10.88 -12.30 3.36
C LEU A 92 9.43 -11.88 3.55
N GLU A 93 8.58 -12.07 2.55
CA GLU A 93 7.14 -11.77 2.64
C GLU A 93 6.47 -12.61 3.74
N ARG A 94 6.81 -13.88 3.88
CA ARG A 94 6.28 -14.75 4.94
C ARG A 94 6.70 -14.31 6.34
N ILE A 95 7.91 -13.76 6.49
CA ILE A 95 8.39 -13.19 7.76
C ILE A 95 7.65 -11.90 8.09
N LEU A 96 7.42 -11.04 7.10
CA LEU A 96 6.84 -9.71 7.31
C LEU A 96 5.31 -9.72 7.44
N ASP A 97 4.60 -10.63 6.76
CA ASP A 97 3.13 -10.62 6.66
C ASP A 97 2.43 -10.61 8.03
N PRO A 98 2.83 -11.43 9.03
CA PRO A 98 2.21 -11.37 10.35
C PRO A 98 2.36 -9.99 11.04
N GLY A 99 3.53 -9.37 10.92
CA GLY A 99 3.82 -8.06 11.48
C GLY A 99 3.01 -6.95 10.80
N VAL A 100 2.91 -6.99 9.48
CA VAL A 100 2.10 -6.04 8.72
C VAL A 100 0.62 -6.15 9.10
N ARG A 101 0.06 -7.38 9.16
CA ARG A 101 -1.34 -7.60 9.55
C ARG A 101 -1.61 -7.13 10.98
N ARG A 102 -0.69 -7.39 11.91
CA ARG A 102 -0.78 -6.91 13.29
C ARG A 102 -0.80 -5.39 13.33
N ALA A 103 0.14 -4.72 12.66
CA ALA A 103 0.20 -3.26 12.62
C ALA A 103 -1.06 -2.62 12.01
N ILE A 104 -1.62 -3.23 10.96
CA ILE A 104 -2.91 -2.80 10.38
C ILE A 104 -4.03 -2.95 11.42
N ALA A 105 -4.14 -4.11 12.08
CA ALA A 105 -5.19 -4.38 13.06
C ALA A 105 -5.11 -3.43 14.26
N GLU A 106 -3.91 -3.17 14.78
CA GLU A 106 -3.67 -2.19 15.85
C GLU A 106 -4.12 -0.79 15.42
N ARG A 107 -3.77 -0.38 14.19
CA ARG A 107 -4.17 0.93 13.68
C ARG A 107 -5.68 1.06 13.51
N LEU A 108 -6.34 0.00 13.01
CA LEU A 108 -7.81 -0.04 12.90
C LEU A 108 -8.50 -0.01 14.26
N ALA A 109 -7.90 -0.56 15.31
CA ALA A 109 -8.44 -0.52 16.67
C ALA A 109 -8.27 0.85 17.35
N GLU A 110 -7.23 1.59 16.99
CA GLU A 110 -6.90 2.89 17.59
C GLU A 110 -7.56 4.08 16.89
N THR A 111 -7.87 3.94 15.60
CA THR A 111 -8.40 5.05 14.79
C THR A 111 -9.78 5.48 15.22
N THR A 112 -10.04 6.78 15.11
CA THR A 112 -11.39 7.37 15.24
C THR A 112 -11.98 7.73 13.87
N ALA A 113 -11.23 7.54 12.79
CA ALA A 113 -11.71 7.79 11.43
C ALA A 113 -12.76 6.76 11.04
N ALA A 114 -13.82 7.21 10.36
CA ALA A 114 -14.84 6.31 9.84
C ALA A 114 -14.33 5.42 8.70
N VAL A 115 -13.30 5.90 7.98
CA VAL A 115 -12.68 5.22 6.84
C VAL A 115 -11.17 5.24 7.01
N VAL A 116 -10.54 4.09 6.78
CA VAL A 116 -9.08 3.93 6.65
C VAL A 116 -8.76 3.52 5.22
N VAL A 117 -7.87 4.26 4.57
CA VAL A 117 -7.34 3.94 3.25
C VAL A 117 -6.01 3.21 3.41
N LEU A 118 -5.99 1.93 3.08
CA LEU A 118 -4.78 1.10 3.09
C LEU A 118 -4.13 1.14 1.70
N ASP A 119 -3.08 1.93 1.53
CA ASP A 119 -2.28 1.97 0.28
C ASP A 119 -1.23 0.86 0.29
N ALA A 120 -1.34 -0.05 -0.65
CA ALA A 120 -0.35 -1.10 -0.84
C ALA A 120 -0.22 -1.47 -2.33
N ILE A 121 1.01 -1.42 -2.88
CA ILE A 121 1.26 -1.89 -4.25
C ILE A 121 0.90 -3.37 -4.40
N ARG A 122 1.20 -4.17 -3.38
CA ARG A 122 0.97 -5.64 -3.36
C ARG A 122 -0.29 -6.04 -2.59
N LEU A 123 -1.29 -5.18 -2.56
CA LEU A 123 -2.54 -5.40 -1.82
C LEU A 123 -3.22 -6.73 -2.17
N ILE A 124 -3.24 -7.05 -3.47
CA ILE A 124 -3.86 -8.29 -3.97
C ILE A 124 -2.94 -9.49 -3.72
N GLU A 125 -1.68 -9.35 -4.07
CA GLU A 125 -0.67 -10.41 -4.01
C GLU A 125 -0.39 -10.90 -2.58
N SER A 126 -0.49 -9.99 -1.60
CA SER A 126 -0.34 -10.30 -0.16
C SER A 126 -1.63 -10.83 0.49
N GLY A 127 -2.74 -10.85 -0.24
CA GLY A 127 -4.03 -11.23 0.30
C GLY A 127 -4.67 -10.19 1.24
N LEU A 128 -4.09 -9.00 1.40
CA LEU A 128 -4.66 -7.92 2.23
C LEU A 128 -5.99 -7.42 1.67
N ALA A 129 -6.20 -7.52 0.36
CA ALA A 129 -7.46 -7.15 -0.28
C ALA A 129 -8.67 -7.89 0.30
N ALA A 130 -8.51 -9.12 0.78
CA ALA A 130 -9.59 -9.89 1.40
C ALA A 130 -10.09 -9.31 2.74
N GLN A 131 -9.31 -8.41 3.35
CA GLN A 131 -9.69 -7.70 4.58
C GLN A 131 -10.36 -6.35 4.29
N CYS A 132 -10.29 -5.87 3.03
CA CYS A 132 -10.84 -4.59 2.64
C CYS A 132 -12.33 -4.72 2.30
N ASP A 133 -13.11 -3.72 2.72
CA ASP A 133 -14.55 -3.62 2.39
C ASP A 133 -14.74 -3.21 0.91
N ALA A 134 -13.77 -2.48 0.34
CA ALA A 134 -13.70 -2.12 -1.06
C ALA A 134 -12.24 -2.02 -1.52
N VAL A 135 -12.01 -2.18 -2.82
CA VAL A 135 -10.67 -2.06 -3.43
C VAL A 135 -10.73 -1.07 -4.59
N TRP A 136 -9.94 0.00 -4.49
CA TRP A 136 -9.76 0.94 -5.58
C TRP A 136 -8.42 0.70 -6.27
N VAL A 137 -8.46 0.65 -7.60
CA VAL A 137 -7.26 0.47 -8.42
C VAL A 137 -6.97 1.75 -9.18
N VAL A 138 -5.79 2.32 -8.92
CA VAL A 138 -5.31 3.51 -9.65
C VAL A 138 -4.48 3.06 -10.84
N VAL A 139 -4.85 3.54 -12.00
CA VAL A 139 -4.18 3.26 -13.28
C VAL A 139 -3.71 4.55 -13.94
N CYS A 140 -2.69 4.45 -14.77
CA CYS A 140 -2.33 5.51 -15.71
C CYS A 140 -1.58 4.92 -16.91
N ASP A 141 -1.42 5.72 -17.95
CA ASP A 141 -0.68 5.34 -19.14
C ASP A 141 0.78 5.05 -18.82
N ARG A 142 1.34 4.06 -19.51
CA ARG A 142 2.74 3.64 -19.33
C ARG A 142 3.73 4.78 -19.56
N SER A 143 3.49 5.66 -20.52
CA SER A 143 4.32 6.84 -20.78
C SER A 143 4.40 7.74 -19.55
N LEU A 144 3.25 8.02 -18.92
CA LEU A 144 3.19 8.82 -17.69
C LEU A 144 3.89 8.14 -16.51
N GLN A 145 3.83 6.81 -16.40
CA GLN A 145 4.60 6.09 -15.38
C GLN A 145 6.11 6.31 -15.56
N VAL A 146 6.60 6.18 -16.81
CA VAL A 146 8.01 6.42 -17.14
C VAL A 146 8.41 7.84 -16.80
N ASP A 147 7.64 8.84 -17.22
CA ASP A 147 7.95 10.26 -16.98
C ASP A 147 7.97 10.60 -15.49
N ARG A 148 6.99 10.10 -14.73
CA ARG A 148 6.92 10.29 -13.27
C ARG A 148 8.09 9.61 -12.55
N LEU A 149 8.52 8.41 -12.97
CA LEU A 149 9.66 7.72 -12.39
C LEU A 149 10.97 8.46 -12.69
N ARG A 150 11.14 8.98 -13.90
CA ARG A 150 12.31 9.78 -14.27
C ARG A 150 12.39 11.06 -13.46
N SER A 151 11.28 11.79 -13.35
CA SER A 151 11.23 13.07 -12.65
C SER A 151 11.39 12.92 -11.13
N ALA A 152 10.71 11.93 -10.51
CA ALA A 152 10.68 11.80 -9.07
C ALA A 152 11.86 11.01 -8.48
N ARG A 153 12.51 10.13 -9.28
CA ARG A 153 13.57 9.23 -8.79
C ARG A 153 14.88 9.33 -9.57
N ASN A 154 14.98 10.31 -10.48
CA ASN A 154 16.15 10.53 -11.34
C ASN A 154 16.64 9.25 -12.07
N LEU A 155 15.68 8.46 -12.58
CA LEU A 155 15.96 7.22 -13.30
C LEU A 155 16.11 7.48 -14.80
N SER A 156 16.91 6.64 -15.49
CA SER A 156 16.89 6.61 -16.95
C SER A 156 15.56 5.99 -17.46
N SER A 157 15.26 6.19 -18.73
CA SER A 157 14.05 5.59 -19.35
C SER A 157 14.08 4.06 -19.28
N GLU A 158 15.26 3.46 -19.47
CA GLU A 158 15.46 2.01 -19.40
C GLU A 158 15.24 1.49 -17.97
N GLN A 159 15.80 2.19 -16.98
CA GLN A 159 15.61 1.83 -15.57
C GLN A 159 14.14 1.94 -15.15
N ALA A 160 13.43 2.98 -15.60
CA ALA A 160 12.00 3.13 -15.36
C ALA A 160 11.19 2.01 -16.02
N ALA A 161 11.50 1.68 -17.29
CA ALA A 161 10.84 0.60 -18.02
C ALA A 161 11.04 -0.77 -17.37
N LEU A 162 12.24 -1.06 -16.88
CA LEU A 162 12.55 -2.30 -16.13
C LEU A 162 11.73 -2.40 -14.84
N ARG A 163 11.62 -1.31 -14.07
CA ARG A 163 10.81 -1.32 -12.83
C ARG A 163 9.32 -1.50 -13.08
N ILE A 164 8.81 -0.95 -14.20
CA ILE A 164 7.42 -1.16 -14.60
C ILE A 164 7.22 -2.62 -15.04
N ALA A 165 8.13 -3.17 -15.83
CA ALA A 165 8.06 -4.54 -16.34
C ALA A 165 8.20 -5.61 -15.25
N ALA A 166 8.87 -5.30 -14.15
CA ALA A 166 9.01 -6.20 -12.99
C ALA A 166 7.71 -6.36 -12.18
N GLN A 167 6.69 -5.53 -12.45
CA GLN A 167 5.39 -5.66 -11.77
C GLN A 167 4.46 -6.59 -12.56
N ARG A 168 3.53 -7.22 -11.85
CA ARG A 168 2.46 -8.00 -12.48
C ARG A 168 1.59 -7.11 -13.36
N PRO A 169 0.95 -7.69 -14.39
CA PRO A 169 -0.02 -6.97 -15.21
C PRO A 169 -1.09 -6.31 -14.35
N VAL A 170 -1.47 -5.07 -14.68
CA VAL A 170 -2.48 -4.33 -13.91
C VAL A 170 -3.86 -4.99 -13.98
N GLU A 171 -4.10 -5.79 -15.02
CA GLU A 171 -5.31 -6.58 -15.23
C GLU A 171 -5.58 -7.53 -14.04
N ASP A 172 -4.53 -8.05 -13.39
CA ASP A 172 -4.68 -8.90 -12.21
C ASP A 172 -5.29 -8.10 -11.04
N LYS A 173 -4.93 -6.84 -10.90
CA LYS A 173 -5.51 -5.94 -9.89
C LYS A 173 -6.93 -5.50 -10.26
N LEU A 174 -7.17 -5.22 -11.54
CA LEU A 174 -8.48 -4.78 -12.03
C LEU A 174 -9.60 -5.79 -11.79
N ARG A 175 -9.29 -7.10 -11.77
CA ARG A 175 -10.28 -8.14 -11.43
C ARG A 175 -10.84 -8.04 -10.00
N HIS A 176 -10.14 -7.37 -9.12
CA HIS A 176 -10.53 -7.18 -7.72
C HIS A 176 -11.07 -5.77 -7.45
N ALA A 177 -11.11 -4.90 -8.47
CA ALA A 177 -11.49 -3.52 -8.31
C ALA A 177 -12.99 -3.36 -8.06
N THR A 178 -13.36 -2.64 -7.00
CA THR A 178 -14.71 -2.08 -6.84
C THR A 178 -14.84 -0.71 -7.51
N ALA A 179 -13.71 -0.01 -7.68
CA ALA A 179 -13.62 1.20 -8.51
C ALA A 179 -12.24 1.30 -9.17
N VAL A 180 -12.21 1.93 -10.34
CA VAL A 180 -10.98 2.22 -11.09
C VAL A 180 -10.83 3.73 -11.21
N ILE A 181 -9.68 4.25 -10.82
CA ILE A 181 -9.31 5.67 -10.89
C ILE A 181 -8.23 5.83 -11.96
N THR A 182 -8.53 6.54 -13.03
CA THR A 182 -7.59 6.78 -14.14
C THR A 182 -6.89 8.12 -13.96
N ASN A 183 -5.59 8.10 -13.73
CA ASN A 183 -4.78 9.29 -13.45
C ASN A 183 -3.91 9.69 -14.66
N ASN A 184 -4.57 10.02 -15.78
CA ASN A 184 -3.93 10.40 -17.04
C ASN A 184 -3.95 11.91 -17.32
N THR A 185 -4.75 12.68 -16.56
CA THR A 185 -5.07 14.07 -16.87
C THR A 185 -4.72 14.99 -15.70
N THR A 186 -5.52 16.00 -15.47
CA THR A 186 -5.30 17.02 -14.42
C THR A 186 -5.65 16.51 -13.03
N LEU A 187 -5.19 17.23 -12.00
CA LEU A 187 -5.58 16.95 -10.63
C LEU A 187 -7.09 17.15 -10.40
N ASP A 188 -7.73 18.10 -11.09
CA ASP A 188 -9.15 18.35 -10.95
C ASP A 188 -10.01 17.24 -11.56
N ASP A 189 -9.58 16.67 -12.70
CA ASP A 189 -10.21 15.47 -13.26
C ASP A 189 -10.05 14.26 -12.32
N LEU A 190 -8.87 14.12 -11.72
CA LEU A 190 -8.62 13.08 -10.73
C LEU A 190 -9.54 13.23 -9.53
N LYS A 191 -9.68 14.44 -8.97
CA LYS A 191 -10.60 14.72 -7.86
C LYS A 191 -12.06 14.43 -8.23
N THR A 192 -12.46 14.73 -9.46
CA THR A 192 -13.81 14.41 -9.95
C THR A 192 -14.07 12.91 -9.97
N GLN A 193 -13.11 12.11 -10.46
CA GLN A 193 -13.22 10.65 -10.43
C GLN A 193 -13.24 10.09 -8.99
N ILE A 194 -12.39 10.63 -8.10
CA ILE A 194 -12.37 10.25 -6.69
C ILE A 194 -13.73 10.54 -6.06
N ALA A 195 -14.34 11.72 -6.31
CA ALA A 195 -15.65 12.08 -5.78
C ALA A 195 -16.74 11.09 -6.24
N ALA A 196 -16.76 10.74 -7.51
CA ALA A 196 -17.71 9.78 -8.07
C ALA A 196 -17.54 8.38 -7.45
N ALA A 197 -16.29 7.90 -7.36
CA ALA A 197 -15.99 6.62 -6.74
C ALA A 197 -16.32 6.59 -5.25
N TRP A 198 -16.06 7.71 -4.54
CA TRP A 198 -16.39 7.85 -3.13
C TRP A 198 -17.91 7.75 -2.89
N GLN A 199 -18.71 8.48 -3.66
CA GLN A 199 -20.16 8.42 -3.57
C GLN A 199 -20.70 7.01 -3.83
N ALA A 200 -20.14 6.32 -4.83
CA ALA A 200 -20.55 4.94 -5.15
C ALA A 200 -20.16 3.93 -4.05
N THR A 201 -19.02 4.16 -3.39
CA THR A 201 -18.49 3.28 -2.34
C THR A 201 -19.11 3.61 -0.97
N ALA A 202 -19.34 4.90 -0.67
CA ALA A 202 -19.78 5.40 0.63
C ALA A 202 -21.29 5.23 0.89
N SER A 203 -22.04 4.72 -0.05
CA SER A 203 -23.47 4.41 0.15
C SER A 203 -23.76 3.54 1.40
N PRO A 204 -22.84 2.71 1.91
CA PRO A 204 -22.98 1.98 3.16
C PRO A 204 -22.64 2.77 4.44
N PHE A 205 -21.87 3.88 4.36
CA PHE A 205 -21.41 4.61 5.57
C PHE A 205 -22.53 5.39 6.28
N GLY A 206 -23.63 5.68 5.57
CA GLY A 206 -24.78 6.37 6.14
C GLY A 206 -25.83 5.43 6.77
N ARG A 207 -25.66 4.12 6.67
CA ARG A 207 -26.57 3.16 7.30
C ARG A 207 -25.76 2.39 8.33
N GLY A 208 -25.86 2.83 9.59
CA GLY A 208 -25.36 2.03 10.70
C GLY A 208 -25.79 0.57 10.50
N ARG A 209 -24.82 -0.35 10.55
CA ARG A 209 -25.14 -1.77 10.68
C ARG A 209 -25.94 -1.93 11.97
N ALA A 210 -27.23 -2.19 11.82
CA ALA A 210 -28.12 -2.55 12.90
C ALA A 210 -27.72 -3.89 13.51
#